data_548e476f0bc4136189ba9105aa958632
#
_entry.id   548e476f0bc4136189ba9105aa958632
#
_cell.length_a   1.000
_cell.length_b   1.000
_cell.length_c   1.000
_cell.angle_alpha   90.00
_cell.angle_beta   90.00
_cell.angle_gamma   90.00
#
_symmetry.space_group_name_H-M   'P 1'
#
loop_
_entity.id
_entity.type
_entity.pdbx_description
1 polymer ?
#
loop_
_entity_poly.entity_id
_entity_poly.type
_entity_poly.pdbx_seq_one_letter_code
_entity_poly.pdbx_strand_id
1 'polypeptide(L)'
;CGDDAQHTFAISVSGRGFAARISTEFDIALPDSACVYCGNCVAVCPTNALQFKTEWDLREAANWKPEEQTVTTTVCSYCGVGCNLEMHVQDNTIVKVTSPNDHSVTNGNLCIKGRFGWQYVQPTITTR
;
A
#
# COMPACT_ATOMS: atom_id res chain seq x y z
N CYS A 1 -0.48 3.65 12.08
CA CYS A 1 0.45 3.57 10.93
C CYS A 1 1.46 4.69 10.90
N GLY A 2 1.01 5.94 10.84
CA GLY A 2 1.91 7.08 10.80
C GLY A 2 2.74 7.20 12.07
N ASP A 3 2.15 6.92 13.20
CA ASP A 3 2.80 6.94 14.51
C ASP A 3 3.77 5.76 14.66
N ASP A 4 3.28 4.54 14.61
CA ASP A 4 4.08 3.34 14.93
C ASP A 4 5.10 2.97 13.83
N ALA A 5 4.73 3.15 12.54
CA ALA A 5 5.55 2.64 11.44
C ALA A 5 6.48 3.69 10.83
N GLN A 6 6.10 4.98 10.81
CA GLN A 6 6.86 6.03 10.13
C GLN A 6 7.15 7.25 11.00
N HIS A 7 6.48 7.39 12.14
CA HIS A 7 6.59 8.55 13.05
C HIS A 7 6.37 9.91 12.37
N THR A 8 5.53 9.94 11.35
CA THR A 8 5.25 11.15 10.56
C THR A 8 3.94 11.82 10.92
N PHE A 9 3.02 11.11 11.58
CA PHE A 9 1.68 11.58 11.97
C PHE A 9 0.85 12.17 10.81
N ALA A 10 1.17 11.79 9.57
CA ALA A 10 0.59 12.36 8.37
C ALA A 10 -0.94 12.20 8.27
N ILE A 11 -1.48 11.15 8.87
CA ILE A 11 -2.94 10.94 8.99
C ILE A 11 -3.28 10.54 10.42
N SER A 12 -4.36 11.10 10.93
CA SER A 12 -4.88 10.83 12.28
C SER A 12 -6.39 11.03 12.32
N VAL A 13 -6.99 10.82 13.50
CA VAL A 13 -8.40 11.13 13.71
C VAL A 13 -8.55 12.64 13.90
N SER A 14 -9.34 13.27 13.05
CA SER A 14 -9.73 14.67 13.13
C SER A 14 -11.19 14.79 13.56
N GLY A 15 -11.52 15.88 14.27
CA GLY A 15 -12.86 16.10 14.79
C GLY A 15 -13.20 15.24 16.00
N ARG A 16 -14.47 15.24 16.39
CA ARG A 16 -14.99 14.43 17.50
C ARG A 16 -16.46 14.06 17.30
N GLY A 17 -16.91 13.04 18.03
CA GLY A 17 -18.29 12.56 17.94
C GLY A 17 -18.63 12.11 16.51
N PHE A 18 -19.79 12.49 16.02
CA PHE A 18 -20.24 12.13 14.68
C PHE A 18 -19.44 12.80 13.54
N ALA A 19 -18.69 13.85 13.83
CA ALA A 19 -17.82 14.52 12.87
C ALA A 19 -16.38 13.96 12.84
N ALA A 20 -16.10 12.91 13.62
CA ALA A 20 -14.78 12.28 13.64
C ALA A 20 -14.49 11.60 12.28
N ARG A 21 -13.34 11.90 11.70
CA ARG A 21 -12.88 11.31 10.45
C ARG A 21 -11.36 11.13 10.42
N ILE A 22 -10.88 10.29 9.54
CA ILE A 22 -9.44 10.21 9.24
C ILE A 22 -9.09 11.34 8.28
N SER A 23 -8.08 12.12 8.63
CA SER A 23 -7.68 13.31 7.90
C SER A 23 -6.17 13.55 8.05
N THR A 24 -5.60 14.32 7.16
CA THR A 24 -4.29 14.94 7.31
C THR A 24 -4.37 16.12 8.30
N GLU A 25 -3.22 16.61 8.75
CA GLU A 25 -3.15 17.86 9.51
C GLU A 25 -3.76 19.02 8.71
N PHE A 26 -4.62 19.79 9.34
CA PHE A 26 -5.32 20.94 8.74
C PHE A 26 -6.11 20.64 7.45
N ASP A 27 -6.46 19.37 7.19
CA ASP A 27 -7.14 18.92 5.97
C ASP A 27 -6.38 19.26 4.66
N ILE A 28 -5.07 19.41 4.72
CA ILE A 28 -4.25 19.62 3.53
C ILE A 28 -4.16 18.34 2.68
N ALA A 29 -3.84 18.47 1.40
CA ALA A 29 -3.68 17.32 0.53
C ALA A 29 -2.49 16.44 0.97
N LEU A 30 -2.56 15.12 0.77
CA LEU A 30 -1.48 14.19 1.14
C LEU A 30 -0.10 14.61 0.60
N PRO A 31 0.05 15.12 -0.63
CA PRO A 31 1.33 15.60 -1.14
C PRO A 31 1.95 16.76 -0.35
N ASP A 32 1.12 17.56 0.32
CA ASP A 32 1.54 18.74 1.08
C ASP A 32 1.69 18.44 2.58
N SER A 33 1.39 17.20 2.98
CA SER A 33 1.47 16.73 4.37
C SER A 33 2.82 16.06 4.68
N ALA A 34 3.02 15.62 5.92
CA ALA A 34 4.17 14.83 6.33
C ALA A 34 4.15 13.38 5.79
N CYS A 35 3.31 13.06 4.81
CA CYS A 35 3.18 11.73 4.24
C CYS A 35 4.45 11.30 3.50
N VAL A 36 4.97 10.11 3.81
CA VAL A 36 6.13 9.50 3.14
C VAL A 36 5.74 8.45 2.10
N TYR A 37 4.47 8.35 1.74
CA TYR A 37 3.92 7.46 0.72
C TYR A 37 4.27 5.97 0.90
N CYS A 38 4.44 5.51 2.12
CA CYS A 38 4.79 4.11 2.40
C CYS A 38 3.64 3.12 2.10
N GLY A 39 2.39 3.57 2.06
CA GLY A 39 1.22 2.73 1.83
C GLY A 39 0.83 1.84 3.01
N ASN A 40 1.43 1.99 4.19
CA ASN A 40 1.07 1.19 5.36
C ASN A 40 -0.37 1.44 5.82
N CYS A 41 -0.89 2.67 5.62
CA CYS A 41 -2.29 2.98 5.87
C CYS A 41 -3.25 2.18 4.97
N VAL A 42 -2.86 1.90 3.73
CA VAL A 42 -3.63 1.03 2.83
C VAL A 42 -3.64 -0.40 3.35
N ALA A 43 -2.47 -0.90 3.79
CA ALA A 43 -2.32 -2.28 4.26
C ALA A 43 -3.14 -2.59 5.53
N VAL A 44 -3.38 -1.60 6.39
CA VAL A 44 -4.10 -1.78 7.66
C VAL A 44 -5.52 -1.22 7.66
N CYS A 45 -6.01 -0.70 6.53
CA CYS A 45 -7.35 -0.13 6.45
C CYS A 45 -8.43 -1.21 6.61
N PRO A 46 -9.18 -1.26 7.72
CA PRO A 46 -10.12 -2.37 7.96
C PRO A 46 -11.38 -2.27 7.11
N THR A 47 -11.70 -1.07 6.61
CA THR A 47 -12.89 -0.80 5.81
C THR A 47 -12.62 -0.81 4.31
N ASN A 48 -11.36 -0.99 3.92
CA ASN A 48 -10.91 -0.89 2.52
C ASN A 48 -11.22 0.48 1.86
N ALA A 49 -11.37 1.53 2.67
CA ALA A 49 -11.54 2.90 2.18
C ALA A 49 -10.27 3.42 1.50
N LEU A 50 -9.11 2.91 1.91
CA LEU A 50 -7.82 3.14 1.27
C LEU A 50 -7.45 1.87 0.51
N GLN A 51 -7.23 1.98 -0.78
CA GLN A 51 -6.93 0.85 -1.67
C GLN A 51 -5.70 1.14 -2.52
N PHE A 52 -5.08 0.07 -3.04
CA PHE A 52 -4.11 0.22 -4.12
C PHE A 52 -4.83 0.67 -5.38
N LYS A 53 -4.25 1.65 -6.08
CA LYS A 53 -4.88 2.15 -7.31
C LYS A 53 -5.08 1.06 -8.36
N THR A 54 -4.12 0.17 -8.53
CA THR A 54 -4.23 -0.98 -9.45
C THR A 54 -5.39 -1.92 -9.07
N GLU A 55 -5.58 -2.19 -7.77
CA GLU A 55 -6.73 -2.96 -7.29
C GLU A 55 -8.04 -2.22 -7.56
N TRP A 56 -8.09 -0.92 -7.26
CA TRP A 56 -9.26 -0.10 -7.55
C TRP A 56 -9.63 -0.14 -9.04
N ASP A 57 -8.67 0.11 -9.92
CA ASP A 57 -8.90 0.15 -11.37
C ASP A 57 -9.41 -1.21 -11.90
N LEU A 58 -8.89 -2.32 -11.38
CA LEU A 58 -9.35 -3.67 -11.73
C LEU A 58 -10.76 -3.96 -11.19
N ARG A 59 -11.11 -3.44 -10.01
CA ARG A 59 -12.47 -3.57 -9.45
C ARG A 59 -13.47 -2.76 -10.27
N GLU A 60 -13.14 -1.53 -10.64
CA GLU A 60 -13.96 -0.68 -11.52
C GLU A 60 -14.20 -1.34 -12.88
N ALA A 61 -13.19 -2.03 -13.41
CA ALA A 61 -13.29 -2.78 -14.66
C ALA A 61 -13.97 -4.16 -14.52
N ALA A 62 -14.46 -4.52 -13.32
CA ALA A 62 -15.00 -5.85 -13.00
C ALA A 62 -14.03 -7.01 -13.32
N ASN A 63 -12.72 -6.75 -13.24
CA ASN A 63 -11.65 -7.71 -13.54
C ASN A 63 -10.74 -8.01 -12.34
N TRP A 64 -11.17 -7.69 -11.12
CA TRP A 64 -10.46 -8.08 -9.91
C TRP A 64 -10.83 -9.51 -9.52
N LYS A 65 -9.84 -10.42 -9.54
CA LYS A 65 -10.04 -11.86 -9.35
C LYS A 65 -9.10 -12.38 -8.26
N PRO A 66 -9.38 -12.14 -6.99
CA PRO A 66 -8.47 -12.50 -5.91
C PRO A 66 -8.21 -14.02 -5.82
N GLU A 67 -9.17 -14.86 -6.20
CA GLU A 67 -9.06 -16.32 -6.21
C GLU A 67 -8.13 -16.86 -7.31
N GLU A 68 -7.92 -16.10 -8.39
CA GLU A 68 -7.01 -16.45 -9.49
C GLU A 68 -5.60 -15.90 -9.27
N GLN A 69 -5.39 -15.12 -8.21
CA GLN A 69 -4.08 -14.52 -7.93
C GLN A 69 -3.10 -15.53 -7.34
N THR A 70 -1.88 -15.51 -7.87
CA THR A 70 -0.76 -16.22 -7.28
C THR A 70 0.04 -15.24 -6.41
N VAL A 71 0.29 -15.62 -5.15
CA VAL A 71 1.13 -14.84 -4.24
C VAL A 71 2.51 -15.47 -4.15
N THR A 72 3.54 -14.72 -4.52
CA THR A 72 4.93 -15.16 -4.46
C THR A 72 5.73 -14.30 -3.50
N THR A 73 6.36 -14.93 -2.52
CA THR A 73 7.23 -14.23 -1.56
C THR A 73 8.63 -14.08 -2.14
N THR A 74 9.18 -12.88 -2.06
CA THR A 74 10.54 -12.57 -2.51
C THR A 74 11.18 -11.51 -1.61
N VAL A 75 12.46 -11.24 -1.81
CA VAL A 75 13.20 -10.19 -1.09
C VAL A 75 13.24 -8.92 -1.90
N CYS A 76 13.02 -7.79 -1.24
CA CYS A 76 13.11 -6.46 -1.84
C CYS A 76 14.53 -6.19 -2.35
N SER A 77 14.65 -5.74 -3.60
CA SER A 77 15.94 -5.48 -4.26
C SER A 77 16.50 -4.07 -4.03
N TYR A 78 15.81 -3.20 -3.30
CA TYR A 78 16.17 -1.78 -3.24
C TYR A 78 17.27 -1.45 -2.23
N CYS A 79 17.31 -2.12 -1.08
CA CYS A 79 18.32 -1.82 -0.06
C CYS A 79 18.64 -3.03 0.82
N GLY A 80 19.66 -2.90 1.68
CA GLY A 80 20.16 -3.97 2.52
C GLY A 80 19.27 -4.35 3.72
N VAL A 81 18.10 -3.74 3.92
CA VAL A 81 17.17 -4.13 4.98
C VAL A 81 16.62 -5.54 4.77
N GLY A 82 16.49 -5.97 3.49
CA GLY A 82 16.07 -7.33 3.17
C GLY A 82 14.58 -7.60 3.45
N CYS A 83 13.73 -6.60 3.26
CA CYS A 83 12.29 -6.75 3.45
C CYS A 83 11.71 -7.86 2.56
N ASN A 84 10.88 -8.73 3.13
CA ASN A 84 10.11 -9.68 2.34
C ASN A 84 8.89 -9.00 1.72
N LEU A 85 8.72 -9.27 0.43
CA LEU A 85 7.59 -8.82 -0.38
C LEU A 85 6.72 -10.00 -0.76
N GLU A 86 5.42 -9.83 -0.68
CA GLU A 86 4.42 -10.72 -1.27
C GLU A 86 3.89 -10.08 -2.54
N MET A 87 4.30 -10.60 -3.68
CA MET A 87 3.85 -10.14 -4.99
C MET A 87 2.57 -10.86 -5.37
N HIS A 88 1.49 -10.11 -5.50
CA HIS A 88 0.21 -10.62 -5.99
C HIS A 88 0.17 -10.50 -7.51
N VAL A 89 0.08 -11.63 -8.19
CA VAL A 89 0.11 -11.71 -9.66
C VAL A 89 -1.23 -12.23 -10.17
N GLN A 90 -1.83 -11.49 -11.08
CA GLN A 90 -3.04 -11.85 -11.82
C GLN A 90 -2.74 -11.71 -13.31
N ASP A 91 -3.12 -12.72 -14.12
CA ASP A 91 -2.89 -12.72 -15.57
C ASP A 91 -1.44 -12.37 -15.97
N ASN A 92 -0.46 -12.97 -15.27
CA ASN A 92 0.98 -12.72 -15.44
C ASN A 92 1.39 -11.25 -15.22
N THR A 93 0.61 -10.50 -14.46
CA THR A 93 0.86 -9.10 -14.14
C THR A 93 0.82 -8.91 -12.63
N ILE A 94 1.84 -8.23 -12.08
CA ILE A 94 1.84 -7.84 -10.67
C ILE A 94 0.76 -6.77 -10.48
N VAL A 95 -0.17 -7.03 -9.58
CA VAL A 95 -1.29 -6.11 -9.31
C VAL A 95 -1.13 -5.35 -8.01
N LYS A 96 -0.45 -5.91 -7.03
CA LYS A 96 -0.07 -5.22 -5.78
C LYS A 96 1.09 -5.94 -5.10
N VAL A 97 1.72 -5.25 -4.15
CA VAL A 97 2.76 -5.83 -3.28
C VAL A 97 2.39 -5.56 -1.83
N THR A 98 2.39 -6.63 -1.04
CA THR A 98 2.21 -6.60 0.41
C THR A 98 3.46 -7.10 1.12
N SER A 99 3.44 -7.15 2.43
CA SER A 99 4.50 -7.75 3.25
C SER A 99 3.88 -8.74 4.21
N PRO A 100 4.52 -9.89 4.46
CA PRO A 100 4.04 -10.83 5.46
C PRO A 100 3.98 -10.18 6.85
N ASN A 101 2.89 -10.43 7.58
CA ASN A 101 2.69 -9.87 8.91
C ASN A 101 3.54 -10.55 9.99
N ASP A 102 3.98 -11.77 9.73
CA ASP A 102 4.77 -12.60 10.64
C ASP A 102 6.29 -12.52 10.41
N HIS A 103 6.73 -11.67 9.49
CA HIS A 103 8.14 -11.50 9.18
C HIS A 103 8.83 -10.60 10.21
N SER A 104 9.92 -11.10 10.81
CA SER A 104 10.63 -10.46 11.93
C SER A 104 11.22 -9.08 11.63
N VAL A 105 11.47 -8.75 10.36
CA VAL A 105 12.03 -7.46 9.94
C VAL A 105 10.92 -6.45 9.60
N THR A 106 9.88 -6.88 8.90
CA THR A 106 8.88 -5.97 8.31
C THR A 106 7.59 -5.88 9.09
N ASN A 107 7.13 -6.97 9.73
CA ASN A 107 5.83 -7.00 10.42
C ASN A 107 4.70 -6.36 9.58
N GLY A 108 4.60 -6.70 8.31
CA GLY A 108 3.60 -6.13 7.39
C GLY A 108 3.92 -4.73 6.84
N ASN A 109 5.00 -4.09 7.31
CA ASN A 109 5.35 -2.73 6.92
C ASN A 109 6.35 -2.71 5.76
N LEU A 110 6.20 -1.76 4.87
CA LEU A 110 7.12 -1.50 3.76
C LEU A 110 7.34 0.01 3.62
N CYS A 111 8.45 0.39 3.02
CA CYS A 111 8.64 1.75 2.54
C CYS A 111 8.03 1.93 1.12
N ILE A 112 8.01 3.17 0.63
CA ILE A 112 7.51 3.50 -0.70
C ILE A 112 8.12 2.63 -1.81
N LYS A 113 9.44 2.36 -1.75
CA LYS A 113 10.15 1.59 -2.78
C LYS A 113 9.68 0.14 -2.83
N GLY A 114 9.64 -0.56 -1.68
CA GLY A 114 9.18 -1.94 -1.62
C GLY A 114 7.71 -2.08 -2.01
N ARG A 115 6.87 -1.14 -1.57
CA ARG A 115 5.42 -1.19 -1.79
C ARG A 115 5.02 -0.86 -3.22
N PHE A 116 5.64 0.13 -3.85
CA PHE A 116 5.21 0.68 -5.13
C PHE A 116 6.27 0.62 -6.23
N GLY A 117 7.53 0.29 -5.89
CA GLY A 117 8.62 0.32 -6.84
C GLY A 117 8.66 -0.83 -7.85
N TRP A 118 7.79 -1.81 -7.75
CA TRP A 118 7.75 -3.00 -8.61
C TRP A 118 7.36 -2.72 -10.06
N GLN A 119 6.83 -1.55 -10.36
CA GLN A 119 6.34 -1.20 -11.71
C GLN A 119 7.42 -1.26 -12.80
N TYR A 120 8.70 -1.18 -12.42
CA TYR A 120 9.80 -1.25 -13.39
C TYR A 120 10.02 -2.65 -13.98
N VAL A 121 9.51 -3.71 -13.32
CA VAL A 121 9.68 -5.11 -13.79
C VAL A 121 8.67 -5.51 -14.85
N GLN A 122 7.68 -4.68 -15.12
CA GLN A 122 6.68 -4.93 -16.14
C GLN A 122 6.41 -3.65 -16.94
N PRO A 123 6.15 -3.77 -18.25
CA PRO A 123 5.82 -2.61 -19.06
C PRO A 123 4.57 -1.92 -18.47
N THR A 124 4.59 -0.59 -18.44
CA THR A 124 3.47 0.21 -17.96
C THR A 124 2.21 -0.23 -18.68
N ILE A 125 1.25 -0.76 -17.93
CA ILE A 125 -0.09 -1.01 -18.48
C ILE A 125 -0.69 0.37 -18.74
N THR A 126 -0.53 0.84 -19.95
CA THR A 126 -1.22 2.04 -20.40
C THR A 126 -2.68 1.63 -20.60
N THR A 127 -3.49 1.79 -19.55
CA THR A 127 -4.95 1.77 -19.72
C THR A 127 -5.29 2.96 -20.61
N ARG A 128 -5.61 2.65 -21.86
CA ARG A 128 -6.23 3.60 -22.77
C ARG A 128 -7.70 3.73 -22.45
#